data_05d512c53becb87df24cdc303cba1404
#
_entry.id   05d512c53becb87df24cdc303cba1404
#
_cell.length_a   1.000
_cell.length_b   1.000
_cell.length_c   1.000
_cell.angle_alpha   90.00
_cell.angle_beta   90.00
_cell.angle_gamma   90.00
#
_symmetry.space_group_name_H-M   'P 1'
#
loop_
_entity.id
_entity.type
_entity.pdbx_description
1 polymer ?
#
loop_
_entity_poly.entity_id
_entity_poly.type
_entity_poly.pdbx_seq_one_letter_code
_entity_poly.pdbx_strand_id
1 'polypeptide(L)'
;MGSVAEFRINISNLSEGIHEYCFEAEPSKIGLDERFCGAIKIDVKLDKSISQIFLQTEIKAEGSFLCDRCLDNFHQELNTSYSMMYVQGARSTVDLYTEEEIQILRADMNSIDLDDDVRQYILLTIPQKLLCREECQVFCPTCGVNKNIASCTCGVQAVDSRWDALKKLSHN
;
A
#
# COMPACT_ATOMS: atom_id res chain seq x y z
N MET A 1 12.34 -1.68 24.48
CA MET A 1 12.25 -3.12 24.22
C MET A 1 12.24 -3.25 22.72
N GLY A 2 13.31 -3.80 22.10
CA GLY A 2 13.36 -3.95 20.65
C GLY A 2 12.32 -4.99 20.24
N SER A 3 11.37 -4.59 19.40
CA SER A 3 10.47 -5.52 18.73
C SER A 3 11.32 -6.47 17.89
N VAL A 4 11.10 -7.76 18.03
CA VAL A 4 11.70 -8.73 17.09
C VAL A 4 10.96 -8.55 15.79
N ALA A 5 11.67 -8.30 14.69
CA ALA A 5 11.06 -8.17 13.38
C ALA A 5 10.30 -9.47 13.03
N GLU A 6 9.07 -9.31 12.59
CA GLU A 6 8.20 -10.43 12.24
C GLU A 6 8.59 -11.03 10.89
N PHE A 7 9.02 -10.17 9.95
CA PHE A 7 9.43 -10.55 8.59
C PHE A 7 10.93 -10.39 8.43
N ARG A 8 11.69 -11.36 8.94
CA ARG A 8 13.15 -11.34 8.92
C ARG A 8 13.73 -12.52 8.17
N ILE A 9 14.61 -12.24 7.22
CA ILE A 9 15.34 -13.25 6.45
C ILE A 9 16.79 -13.27 6.90
N ASN A 10 17.27 -14.43 7.39
CA ASN A 10 18.68 -14.62 7.71
C ASN A 10 19.45 -14.93 6.44
N ILE A 11 20.45 -14.09 6.12
CA ILE A 11 21.26 -14.19 4.89
C ILE A 11 22.67 -14.76 5.10
N SER A 12 23.08 -14.97 6.38
CA SER A 12 24.47 -15.38 6.70
C SER A 12 24.85 -16.73 6.13
N ASN A 13 23.93 -17.70 6.19
CA ASN A 13 24.18 -19.09 5.77
C ASN A 13 23.40 -19.44 4.49
N LEU A 14 22.89 -18.44 3.78
CA LEU A 14 22.12 -18.65 2.58
C LEU A 14 23.08 -19.00 1.42
N SER A 15 22.83 -20.09 0.71
CA SER A 15 23.56 -20.46 -0.51
C SER A 15 23.22 -19.48 -1.65
N GLU A 16 24.06 -19.45 -2.68
CA GLU A 16 23.71 -18.75 -3.92
C GLU A 16 22.52 -19.40 -4.60
N GLY A 17 21.69 -18.59 -5.27
CA GLY A 17 20.50 -19.01 -5.99
C GLY A 17 19.21 -18.43 -5.45
N ILE A 18 18.10 -19.00 -5.90
CA ILE A 18 16.74 -18.52 -5.60
C ILE A 18 16.22 -19.19 -4.33
N HIS A 19 15.69 -18.36 -3.44
CA HIS A 19 15.03 -18.77 -2.20
C HIS A 19 13.67 -18.12 -2.11
N GLU A 20 12.66 -18.87 -1.68
CA GLU A 20 11.30 -18.41 -1.53
C GLU A 20 10.87 -18.52 -0.07
N TYR A 21 10.23 -17.46 0.42
CA TYR A 21 9.72 -17.37 1.79
C TYR A 21 8.28 -16.89 1.75
N CYS A 22 7.46 -17.48 2.61
CA CYS A 22 6.09 -17.03 2.85
C CYS A 22 5.98 -16.66 4.33
N PHE A 23 5.51 -15.45 4.59
CA PHE A 23 5.28 -14.96 5.95
C PHE A 23 3.82 -14.59 6.13
N GLU A 24 3.37 -14.70 7.39
CA GLU A 24 2.04 -14.28 7.79
C GLU A 24 2.13 -13.66 9.18
N ALA A 25 1.59 -12.47 9.34
CA ALA A 25 1.57 -11.77 10.62
C ALA A 25 0.32 -10.94 10.84
N GLU A 26 0.04 -10.64 12.10
CA GLU A 26 -1.02 -9.69 12.47
C GLU A 26 -0.60 -8.25 12.17
N PRO A 27 -1.52 -7.39 11.68
CA PRO A 27 -1.21 -5.98 11.36
C PRO A 27 -0.57 -5.21 12.50
N SER A 28 -1.01 -5.43 13.72
CA SER A 28 -0.52 -4.77 14.93
C SER A 28 0.97 -5.02 15.20
N LYS A 29 1.50 -6.17 14.79
CA LYS A 29 2.90 -6.53 15.02
C LYS A 29 3.88 -5.71 14.19
N ILE A 30 3.45 -5.26 13.02
CA ILE A 30 4.24 -4.37 12.14
C ILE A 30 3.82 -2.90 12.24
N GLY A 31 3.02 -2.56 13.26
CA GLY A 31 2.63 -1.18 13.54
C GLY A 31 1.57 -0.60 12.61
N LEU A 32 0.76 -1.44 11.98
CA LEU A 32 -0.46 -1.00 11.28
C LEU A 32 -1.59 -0.79 12.31
N ASP A 33 -2.48 0.14 11.98
CA ASP A 33 -3.60 0.52 12.83
C ASP A 33 -4.80 -0.45 12.73
N GLU A 34 -5.83 -0.19 13.55
CA GLU A 34 -7.03 -1.04 13.66
C GLU A 34 -7.91 -1.10 12.39
N ARG A 35 -7.64 -0.28 11.38
CA ARG A 35 -8.33 -0.36 10.09
C ARG A 35 -7.96 -1.62 9.33
N PHE A 36 -6.77 -2.16 9.58
CA PHE A 36 -6.31 -3.38 8.96
C PHE A 36 -6.83 -4.59 9.72
N CYS A 37 -7.40 -5.54 9.00
CA CYS A 37 -8.00 -6.75 9.53
C CYS A 37 -7.44 -7.98 8.82
N GLY A 38 -7.56 -9.13 9.51
CA GLY A 38 -6.98 -10.36 8.98
C GLY A 38 -5.46 -10.39 9.08
N ALA A 39 -4.86 -11.45 8.55
CA ALA A 39 -3.42 -11.60 8.52
C ALA A 39 -2.84 -11.00 7.25
N ILE A 40 -1.71 -10.32 7.39
CA ILE A 40 -0.92 -9.85 6.26
C ILE A 40 -0.12 -11.03 5.74
N LYS A 41 -0.21 -11.29 4.45
CA LYS A 41 0.53 -12.36 3.77
C LYS A 41 1.57 -11.75 2.86
N ILE A 42 2.76 -12.31 2.93
CA ILE A 42 3.91 -11.83 2.18
C ILE A 42 4.61 -13.03 1.54
N ASP A 43 4.72 -12.98 0.23
CA ASP A 43 5.50 -13.91 -0.56
C ASP A 43 6.78 -13.20 -1.02
N VAL A 44 7.93 -13.75 -0.63
CA VAL A 44 9.24 -13.16 -0.93
C VAL A 44 10.05 -14.12 -1.78
N LYS A 45 10.55 -13.62 -2.91
CA LYS A 45 11.52 -14.29 -3.75
C LYS A 45 12.84 -13.56 -3.66
N LEU A 46 13.87 -14.25 -3.17
CA LEU A 46 15.20 -13.74 -2.97
C LEU A 46 16.16 -14.49 -3.89
N ASP A 47 16.87 -13.76 -4.75
CA ASP A 47 17.94 -14.30 -5.60
C ASP A 47 19.29 -13.79 -5.08
N LYS A 48 20.09 -14.71 -4.52
CA LYS A 48 21.39 -14.42 -3.94
C LYS A 48 22.51 -14.77 -4.91
N SER A 49 23.32 -13.77 -5.22
CA SER A 49 24.59 -13.89 -5.94
C SER A 49 25.77 -13.58 -5.01
N ILE A 50 26.99 -13.71 -5.50
CA ILE A 50 28.24 -13.48 -4.73
C ILE A 50 28.27 -12.07 -4.11
N SER A 51 27.86 -11.03 -4.86
CA SER A 51 28.03 -9.63 -4.47
C SER A 51 26.71 -8.87 -4.24
N GLN A 52 25.59 -9.50 -4.56
CA GLN A 52 24.28 -8.84 -4.49
C GLN A 52 23.17 -9.83 -4.16
N ILE A 53 22.11 -9.29 -3.57
CA ILE A 53 20.86 -10.01 -3.31
C ILE A 53 19.75 -9.20 -3.95
N PHE A 54 18.98 -9.81 -4.85
CA PHE A 54 17.78 -9.23 -5.41
C PHE A 54 16.57 -9.83 -4.71
N LEU A 55 15.70 -8.96 -4.20
CA LEU A 55 14.52 -9.33 -3.43
C LEU A 55 13.29 -8.81 -4.16
N GLN A 56 12.31 -9.67 -4.37
CA GLN A 56 10.98 -9.34 -4.86
C GLN A 56 9.96 -9.75 -3.80
N THR A 57 9.06 -8.85 -3.47
CA THR A 57 8.06 -9.06 -2.42
C THR A 57 6.68 -8.78 -2.96
N GLU A 58 5.77 -9.73 -2.77
CA GLU A 58 4.33 -9.56 -3.00
C GLU A 58 3.62 -9.52 -1.65
N ILE A 59 2.76 -8.53 -1.46
CA ILE A 59 2.09 -8.27 -0.19
C ILE A 59 0.59 -8.27 -0.41
N LYS A 60 -0.13 -8.98 0.46
CA LYS A 60 -1.59 -9.00 0.51
C LYS A 60 -2.05 -8.63 1.91
N ALA A 61 -2.85 -7.59 1.99
CA ALA A 61 -3.44 -7.11 3.22
C ALA A 61 -4.93 -6.81 3.00
N GLU A 62 -5.70 -6.79 4.07
CA GLU A 62 -7.12 -6.43 4.04
C GLU A 62 -7.37 -5.30 5.03
N GLY A 63 -8.19 -4.34 4.63
CA GLY A 63 -8.57 -3.22 5.48
C GLY A 63 -10.06 -2.92 5.44
N SER A 64 -10.56 -2.38 6.55
CA SER A 64 -11.91 -1.83 6.69
C SER A 64 -11.84 -0.31 6.62
N PHE A 65 -12.47 0.28 5.61
CA PHE A 65 -12.40 1.71 5.33
C PHE A 65 -13.79 2.33 5.30
N LEU A 66 -13.84 3.64 5.54
CA LEU A 66 -15.05 4.43 5.42
C LEU A 66 -15.17 4.99 3.99
N CYS A 67 -16.29 4.78 3.35
CA CYS A 67 -16.53 5.30 2.00
C CYS A 67 -16.67 6.84 2.01
N ASP A 68 -15.90 7.53 1.17
CA ASP A 68 -15.92 9.01 1.09
C ASP A 68 -17.25 9.60 0.58
N ARG A 69 -18.12 8.77 0.00
CA ARG A 69 -19.41 9.22 -0.53
C ARG A 69 -20.60 8.91 0.37
N CYS A 70 -20.71 7.67 0.85
CA CYS A 70 -21.88 7.24 1.63
C CYS A 70 -21.59 7.04 3.11
N LEU A 71 -20.34 7.17 3.52
CA LEU A 71 -19.87 7.00 4.90
C LEU A 71 -20.16 5.62 5.49
N ASP A 72 -20.45 4.63 4.66
CA ASP A 72 -20.58 3.23 5.08
C ASP A 72 -19.19 2.59 5.16
N ASN A 73 -19.00 1.68 6.13
CA ASN A 73 -17.79 0.87 6.19
C ASN A 73 -17.80 -0.19 5.09
N PHE A 74 -16.65 -0.44 4.50
CA PHE A 74 -16.45 -1.50 3.52
C PHE A 74 -15.06 -2.12 3.67
N HIS A 75 -14.94 -3.39 3.25
CA HIS A 75 -13.67 -4.10 3.22
C HIS A 75 -13.03 -3.98 1.84
N GLN A 76 -11.72 -3.81 1.84
CA GLN A 76 -10.94 -3.73 0.62
C GLN A 76 -9.65 -4.53 0.77
N GLU A 77 -9.38 -5.38 -0.21
CA GLU A 77 -8.07 -6.02 -0.37
C GLU A 77 -7.07 -5.02 -0.94
N LEU A 78 -5.89 -5.00 -0.35
CA LEU A 78 -4.75 -4.22 -0.77
C LEU A 78 -3.67 -5.19 -1.23
N ASN A 79 -3.35 -5.14 -2.52
CA ASN A 79 -2.31 -5.97 -3.13
C ASN A 79 -1.22 -5.05 -3.66
N THR A 80 0.00 -5.26 -3.22
CA THR A 80 1.15 -4.47 -3.66
C THR A 80 2.39 -5.34 -3.79
N SER A 81 3.37 -4.84 -4.49
CA SER A 81 4.66 -5.50 -4.63
C SER A 81 5.77 -4.48 -4.70
N TYR A 82 6.95 -4.88 -4.28
CA TYR A 82 8.15 -4.09 -4.45
C TYR A 82 9.36 -4.98 -4.72
N SER A 83 10.41 -4.38 -5.25
CA SER A 83 11.70 -5.04 -5.47
C SER A 83 12.78 -4.20 -4.83
N MET A 84 13.80 -4.88 -4.27
CA MET A 84 14.94 -4.23 -3.63
C MET A 84 16.22 -4.98 -4.00
N MET A 85 17.27 -4.24 -4.31
CA MET A 85 18.60 -4.79 -4.54
C MET A 85 19.51 -4.44 -3.37
N TYR A 86 20.09 -5.45 -2.77
CA TYR A 86 21.09 -5.31 -1.71
C TYR A 86 22.47 -5.61 -2.29
N VAL A 87 23.40 -4.66 -2.18
CA VAL A 87 24.76 -4.79 -2.73
C VAL A 87 25.78 -4.79 -1.59
N GLN A 88 26.71 -5.76 -1.61
CA GLN A 88 27.84 -5.78 -0.68
C GLN A 88 28.95 -4.89 -1.22
N GLY A 89 29.39 -3.88 -0.43
CA GLY A 89 30.53 -3.06 -0.81
C GLY A 89 30.36 -1.56 -0.58
N ALA A 90 31.34 -0.79 -1.06
CA ALA A 90 31.36 0.66 -0.90
C ALA A 90 30.47 1.35 -1.96
N ARG A 91 29.93 2.50 -1.58
CA ARG A 91 29.01 3.37 -2.33
C ARG A 91 29.44 3.74 -3.77
N SER A 92 30.68 3.49 -4.16
CA SER A 92 31.25 3.92 -5.44
C SER A 92 30.78 3.15 -6.68
N THR A 93 30.00 2.09 -6.52
CA THR A 93 29.45 1.28 -7.64
C THR A 93 27.97 1.56 -7.92
N VAL A 94 27.34 2.45 -7.16
CA VAL A 94 25.87 2.68 -7.15
C VAL A 94 25.43 3.72 -8.18
N ASP A 95 26.35 4.47 -8.80
CA ASP A 95 26.03 5.59 -9.72
C ASP A 95 25.27 5.19 -11.02
N LEU A 96 24.97 3.90 -11.22
CA LEU A 96 24.31 3.40 -12.44
C LEU A 96 22.83 3.02 -12.25
N TYR A 97 22.31 3.09 -11.03
CA TYR A 97 20.93 2.68 -10.71
C TYR A 97 20.20 3.78 -9.98
N THR A 98 18.87 3.82 -10.07
CA THR A 98 18.04 4.75 -9.28
C THR A 98 18.24 4.46 -7.79
N GLU A 99 18.61 5.48 -7.02
CA GLU A 99 18.97 5.36 -5.59
C GLU A 99 17.86 4.74 -4.71
N GLU A 100 16.62 4.70 -5.19
CA GLU A 100 15.44 4.25 -4.44
C GLU A 100 15.30 2.72 -4.33
N GLU A 101 15.94 1.96 -5.24
CA GLU A 101 15.82 0.49 -5.30
C GLU A 101 17.06 -0.25 -4.79
N ILE A 102 18.10 0.48 -4.34
CA ILE A 102 19.36 -0.10 -3.92
C ILE A 102 19.67 0.22 -2.48
N GLN A 103 19.88 -0.83 -1.69
CA GLN A 103 20.39 -0.73 -0.32
C GLN A 103 21.77 -1.36 -0.22
N ILE A 104 22.67 -0.67 0.50
CA ILE A 104 24.01 -1.18 0.75
C ILE A 104 23.97 -2.10 1.97
N LEU A 105 24.28 -3.37 1.76
CA LEU A 105 24.48 -4.31 2.85
C LEU A 105 25.82 -4.03 3.52
N ARG A 106 25.78 -3.68 4.79
CA ARG A 106 26.98 -3.60 5.63
C ARG A 106 27.49 -5.02 5.89
N ALA A 107 28.80 -5.16 5.96
CA ALA A 107 29.46 -6.47 6.14
C ALA A 107 29.06 -7.20 7.45
N ASP A 108 28.52 -6.47 8.42
CA ASP A 108 28.06 -6.99 9.71
C ASP A 108 26.57 -7.40 9.72
N MET A 109 25.84 -7.16 8.62
CA MET A 109 24.42 -7.52 8.52
C MET A 109 24.26 -9.01 8.20
N ASN A 110 23.61 -9.70 9.11
CA ASN A 110 23.32 -11.13 9.00
C ASN A 110 21.86 -11.42 8.60
N SER A 111 21.03 -10.40 8.51
CA SER A 111 19.61 -10.53 8.19
C SER A 111 19.06 -9.28 7.51
N ILE A 112 18.06 -9.47 6.67
CA ILE A 112 17.24 -8.43 6.09
C ILE A 112 15.92 -8.38 6.87
N ASP A 113 15.53 -7.19 7.29
CA ASP A 113 14.28 -6.91 7.99
C ASP A 113 13.34 -6.20 7.01
N LEU A 114 12.14 -6.73 6.84
CA LEU A 114 11.16 -6.26 5.87
C LEU A 114 9.96 -5.52 6.50
N ASP A 115 9.90 -5.45 7.84
CA ASP A 115 8.72 -4.95 8.55
C ASP A 115 8.36 -3.51 8.15
N ASP A 116 9.38 -2.62 8.12
CA ASP A 116 9.18 -1.21 7.78
C ASP A 116 8.80 -1.03 6.30
N ASP A 117 9.47 -1.74 5.41
CA ASP A 117 9.18 -1.67 3.96
C ASP A 117 7.77 -2.18 3.69
N VAL A 118 7.41 -3.35 4.22
CA VAL A 118 6.06 -3.92 4.09
C VAL A 118 4.99 -2.96 4.61
N ARG A 119 5.21 -2.39 5.78
CA ARG A 119 4.27 -1.41 6.35
C ARG A 119 4.10 -0.19 5.45
N GLN A 120 5.20 0.36 4.94
CA GLN A 120 5.16 1.54 4.06
C GLN A 120 4.44 1.24 2.76
N TYR A 121 4.73 0.12 2.10
CA TYR A 121 4.09 -0.26 0.85
C TYR A 121 2.59 -0.53 1.01
N ILE A 122 2.16 -1.14 2.13
CA ILE A 122 0.73 -1.29 2.45
C ILE A 122 0.06 0.08 2.57
N LEU A 123 0.66 1.01 3.32
CA LEU A 123 0.10 2.35 3.51
C LEU A 123 0.03 3.15 2.21
N LEU A 124 1.03 3.03 1.34
CA LEU A 124 1.06 3.68 0.03
C LEU A 124 0.03 3.11 -0.94
N THR A 125 -0.40 1.86 -0.74
CA THR A 125 -1.40 1.21 -1.60
C THR A 125 -2.83 1.67 -1.29
N ILE A 126 -3.06 2.31 -0.16
CA ILE A 126 -4.39 2.85 0.18
C ILE A 126 -4.78 3.91 -0.87
N PRO A 127 -5.89 3.74 -1.59
CA PRO A 127 -6.32 4.72 -2.58
C PRO A 127 -6.60 6.09 -1.93
N GLN A 128 -6.24 7.17 -2.63
CA GLN A 128 -6.56 8.54 -2.17
C GLN A 128 -8.07 8.79 -2.05
N LYS A 129 -8.88 8.01 -2.75
CA LYS A 129 -10.33 8.07 -2.72
C LYS A 129 -10.88 6.69 -2.40
N LEU A 130 -11.48 6.59 -1.22
CA LEU A 130 -12.05 5.35 -0.71
C LEU A 130 -13.52 5.25 -1.11
N LEU A 131 -13.87 4.30 -1.96
CA LEU A 131 -15.22 4.08 -2.42
C LEU A 131 -15.63 2.63 -2.22
N CYS A 132 -16.77 2.40 -1.60
CA CYS A 132 -17.32 1.04 -1.44
C CYS A 132 -17.67 0.37 -2.78
N ARG A 133 -17.93 1.18 -3.82
CA ARG A 133 -18.15 0.78 -5.23
C ARG A 133 -18.01 2.00 -6.13
N GLU A 134 -17.64 1.80 -7.37
CA GLU A 134 -17.41 2.90 -8.34
C GLU A 134 -18.64 3.78 -8.51
N GLU A 135 -19.82 3.19 -8.58
CA GLU A 135 -21.12 3.88 -8.76
C GLU A 135 -21.75 4.37 -7.45
N CYS A 136 -20.99 4.36 -6.34
CA CYS A 136 -21.51 4.84 -5.06
C CYS A 136 -22.00 6.28 -5.19
N GLN A 137 -23.24 6.52 -4.77
CA GLN A 137 -23.85 7.85 -4.78
C GLN A 137 -23.68 8.55 -3.43
N VAL A 138 -23.60 9.86 -3.48
CA VAL A 138 -23.51 10.72 -2.28
C VAL A 138 -24.88 10.89 -1.63
N PHE A 139 -24.87 11.42 -0.41
CA PHE A 139 -26.09 11.90 0.24
C PHE A 139 -26.72 13.07 -0.54
N CYS A 140 -28.02 13.16 -0.48
CA CYS A 140 -28.70 14.33 -1.02
C CYS A 140 -28.32 15.59 -0.21
N PRO A 141 -27.79 16.65 -0.83
CA PRO A 141 -27.37 17.84 -0.09
C PRO A 141 -28.54 18.61 0.55
N THR A 142 -29.77 18.37 0.10
CA THR A 142 -30.98 19.07 0.60
C THR A 142 -31.64 18.32 1.75
N CYS A 143 -31.85 17.01 1.64
CA CYS A 143 -32.59 16.23 2.63
C CYS A 143 -31.74 15.19 3.37
N GLY A 144 -30.46 15.04 3.03
CA GLY A 144 -29.53 14.10 3.69
C GLY A 144 -29.78 12.61 3.40
N VAL A 145 -30.73 12.26 2.51
CA VAL A 145 -31.00 10.86 2.20
C VAL A 145 -29.82 10.24 1.45
N ASN A 146 -29.44 9.02 1.84
CA ASN A 146 -28.44 8.24 1.11
C ASN A 146 -29.05 7.75 -0.21
N LYS A 147 -28.57 8.30 -1.34
CA LYS A 147 -29.08 7.98 -2.68
C LYS A 147 -28.78 6.56 -3.14
N ASN A 148 -27.92 5.83 -2.41
CA ASN A 148 -27.68 4.40 -2.68
C ASN A 148 -28.81 3.51 -2.18
N ILE A 149 -29.60 4.00 -1.20
CA ILE A 149 -30.63 3.23 -0.51
C ILE A 149 -32.02 3.70 -0.93
N ALA A 150 -32.20 5.02 -1.08
CA ALA A 150 -33.48 5.59 -1.40
C ALA A 150 -33.40 6.75 -2.40
N SER A 151 -34.38 6.85 -3.28
CA SER A 151 -34.54 8.03 -4.13
C SER A 151 -35.13 9.20 -3.34
N CYS A 152 -34.67 10.42 -3.64
CA CYS A 152 -35.27 11.62 -3.09
C CYS A 152 -35.99 12.44 -4.17
N THR A 153 -37.03 13.17 -3.78
CA THR A 153 -37.80 14.06 -4.65
C THR A 153 -37.25 15.49 -4.68
N CYS A 154 -36.11 15.75 -3.99
CA CYS A 154 -35.47 17.06 -4.02
C CYS A 154 -34.97 17.33 -5.44
N GLY A 155 -35.42 18.40 -6.06
CA GLY A 155 -34.97 18.83 -7.37
C GLY A 155 -33.46 19.15 -7.38
N VAL A 156 -32.87 19.14 -8.56
CA VAL A 156 -31.49 19.59 -8.75
C VAL A 156 -31.41 21.05 -8.29
N GLN A 157 -30.55 21.37 -7.35
CA GLN A 157 -30.32 22.75 -6.92
C GLN A 157 -29.96 23.59 -8.14
N ALA A 158 -30.62 24.75 -8.26
CA ALA A 158 -30.28 25.72 -9.30
C ALA A 158 -28.77 26.06 -9.18
N VAL A 159 -28.08 25.97 -10.27
CA VAL A 159 -26.65 26.32 -10.31
C VAL A 159 -26.54 27.80 -9.93
N ASP A 160 -25.67 28.12 -8.97
CA ASP A 160 -25.42 29.50 -8.54
C ASP A 160 -24.99 30.33 -9.77
N SER A 161 -25.67 31.47 -9.97
CA SER A 161 -25.44 32.37 -11.12
C SER A 161 -23.99 32.87 -11.24
N ARG A 162 -23.25 32.87 -10.15
CA ARG A 162 -21.80 33.19 -10.16
C ARG A 162 -20.98 32.28 -11.08
N TRP A 163 -21.47 31.07 -11.34
CA TRP A 163 -20.79 30.06 -12.18
C TRP A 163 -21.27 30.08 -13.65
N ASP A 164 -22.17 30.99 -14.05
CA ASP A 164 -22.70 31.06 -15.42
C ASP A 164 -21.62 31.33 -16.45
N ALA A 165 -20.54 32.03 -16.07
CA ALA A 165 -19.40 32.26 -16.94
C ALA A 165 -18.67 30.96 -17.35
N LEU A 166 -18.67 29.93 -16.49
CA LEU A 166 -18.03 28.63 -16.76
C LEU A 166 -18.85 27.77 -17.72
N LYS A 167 -20.16 27.97 -17.85
CA LYS A 167 -21.01 27.26 -18.82
C LYS A 167 -20.55 27.52 -20.27
N LYS A 168 -19.97 28.70 -20.53
CA LYS A 168 -19.45 29.07 -21.86
C LYS A 168 -18.20 28.27 -22.26
N LEU A 169 -17.48 27.72 -21.28
CA LEU A 169 -16.27 26.94 -21.52
C LEU A 169 -16.57 25.45 -21.82
N SER A 170 -17.74 24.94 -21.45
CA SER A 170 -18.13 23.55 -21.64
C SER A 170 -18.69 23.23 -23.03
N HIS A 171 -18.79 24.22 -23.94
CA HIS A 171 -19.31 24.09 -25.31
C HIS A 171 -18.24 24.20 -26.41
N ASN A 172 -16.96 23.93 -26.06
CA ASN A 172 -15.88 23.84 -27.06
C ASN A 172 -15.35 22.42 -27.16
#